data_f8c70aa01d2c1690076a18a78a875403
#
_entry.id   f8c70aa01d2c1690076a18a78a875403
#
_cell.length_a   1.000
_cell.length_b   1.000
_cell.length_c   1.000
_cell.angle_alpha   90.00
_cell.angle_beta   90.00
_cell.angle_gamma   90.00
#
_symmetry.space_group_name_H-M   'P 1'
#
loop_
_entity.id
_entity.type
_entity.pdbx_description
1 polymer ?
#
loop_
_entity_poly.entity_id
_entity_poly.type
_entity_poly.pdbx_seq_one_letter_code
_entity_poly.pdbx_strand_id
1 'polypeptide(L)' 'MVTVHYFKKWHQQQGEYIVQPRKSPADRIQEIGGQIIPGTDEEVDESALDSEGRYDPEPQSVKPPPA' A
#
# COMPACT_ATOMS: atom_id res chain seq x y z
N MET A 1 -0.25 -16.46 -3.65
CA MET A 1 0.59 -15.25 -3.61
C MET A 1 -0.10 -14.11 -4.30
N VAL A 2 0.07 -12.95 -3.78
CA VAL A 2 -0.56 -11.75 -4.31
C VAL A 2 0.53 -10.74 -4.60
N THR A 3 0.43 -10.07 -5.75
CA THR A 3 1.39 -9.02 -6.06
C THR A 3 0.80 -7.70 -5.60
N VAL A 4 1.56 -6.98 -4.79
CA VAL A 4 1.14 -5.69 -4.27
C VAL A 4 2.11 -4.63 -4.72
N HIS A 5 1.65 -3.39 -4.73
CA HIS A 5 2.45 -2.27 -5.22
C HIS A 5 2.26 -1.07 -4.34
N TYR A 6 3.27 -0.23 -4.27
CA TYR A 6 3.05 1.10 -3.75
C TYR A 6 2.27 1.89 -4.78
N PHE A 7 1.50 2.82 -4.32
CA PHE A 7 0.70 3.63 -5.22
C PHE A 7 0.51 5.01 -4.61
N LYS A 8 0.13 5.95 -5.46
CA LYS A 8 -0.17 7.30 -4.99
C LYS A 8 -1.64 7.57 -5.25
N LYS A 9 -2.20 8.41 -4.44
CA LYS A 9 -3.61 8.71 -4.49
C LYS A 9 -3.78 10.22 -4.49
N TRP A 10 -4.73 10.70 -5.27
CA TRP A 10 -4.99 12.13 -5.33
C TRP A 10 -5.61 12.59 -4.02
N HIS A 11 -5.03 13.62 -3.45
CA HIS A 11 -5.52 14.17 -2.21
C HIS A 11 -6.12 15.54 -2.50
N GLN A 12 -7.43 15.61 -2.45
CA GLN A 12 -8.12 16.80 -2.87
C GLN A 12 -7.77 18.03 -2.03
N GLN A 13 -7.65 17.82 -0.75
CA GLN A 13 -7.35 18.93 0.13
C GLN A 13 -5.99 19.53 -0.11
N GLN A 14 -5.04 18.72 -0.51
CA GLN A 14 -3.70 19.19 -0.76
C GLN A 14 -3.44 19.47 -2.22
N GLY A 15 -4.34 19.02 -3.10
CA GLY A 15 -4.20 19.27 -4.51
C GLY A 15 -3.02 18.55 -5.14
N GLU A 16 -2.64 17.40 -4.62
CA GLU A 16 -1.52 16.67 -5.17
C GLU A 16 -1.65 15.19 -4.87
N TYR A 17 -0.87 14.40 -5.58
CA TYR A 17 -0.82 12.96 -5.32
C TYR A 17 0.08 12.69 -4.12
N ILE A 18 -0.34 11.78 -3.27
CA ILE A 18 0.41 11.41 -2.08
C ILE A 18 0.66 9.92 -2.12
N VAL A 19 1.93 9.52 -1.97
CA VAL A 19 2.29 8.12 -1.96
C VAL A 19 1.77 7.49 -0.67
N GLN A 20 1.06 6.39 -0.82
CA GLN A 20 0.48 5.71 0.33
C GLN A 20 1.54 4.86 1.00
N PRO A 21 1.51 4.75 2.31
CA PRO A 21 2.55 4.00 3.04
C PRO A 21 2.41 2.51 2.95
N ARG A 22 1.31 2.01 2.42
CA ARG A 22 1.08 0.58 2.34
C ARG A 22 0.89 0.17 0.91
N LYS A 23 1.30 -1.06 0.61
CA LYS A 23 1.12 -1.61 -0.71
C LYS A 23 -0.23 -2.27 -0.81
N SER A 24 -0.78 -2.29 -2.00
CA SER A 24 -2.06 -2.92 -2.26
C SER A 24 -2.02 -3.65 -3.59
N PRO A 25 -2.91 -4.65 -3.77
CA PRO A 25 -3.01 -5.30 -5.07
C PRO A 25 -3.51 -4.33 -6.12
N ALA A 26 -3.17 -4.60 -7.37
CA ALA A 26 -3.54 -3.72 -8.46
C ALA A 26 -5.04 -3.50 -8.54
N ASP A 27 -5.83 -4.56 -8.35
CA ASP A 27 -7.27 -4.44 -8.42
C ASP A 27 -7.79 -3.43 -7.41
N ARG A 28 -7.25 -3.49 -6.20
CA ARG A 28 -7.69 -2.58 -5.16
C ARG A 28 -7.27 -1.16 -5.49
N ILE A 29 -6.06 -0.99 -6.02
CA ILE A 29 -5.59 0.33 -6.37
C ILE A 29 -6.49 0.95 -7.43
N GLN A 30 -6.90 0.16 -8.42
CA GLN A 30 -7.79 0.67 -9.44
C GLN A 30 -9.14 1.04 -8.86
N GLU A 31 -9.62 0.24 -7.93
CA GLU A 31 -10.92 0.47 -7.31
C GLU A 31 -10.98 1.82 -6.61
N ILE A 32 -9.90 2.19 -5.96
CA ILE A 32 -9.89 3.43 -5.21
C ILE A 32 -9.30 4.59 -6.00
N GLY A 33 -9.02 4.36 -7.27
CA GLY A 33 -8.55 5.46 -8.11
C GLY A 33 -7.11 5.84 -7.91
N GLY A 34 -6.29 4.93 -7.39
CA GLY A 34 -4.88 5.21 -7.19
C GLY A 34 -4.08 4.97 -8.45
N GLN A 35 -2.82 5.35 -8.41
CA GLN A 35 -1.89 5.10 -9.51
C GLN A 35 -0.71 4.30 -9.00
N ILE A 36 -0.45 3.18 -9.66
CA ILE A 36 0.64 2.30 -9.26
C ILE A 36 1.96 2.97 -9.59
N ILE A 37 2.90 2.86 -8.66
CA ILE A 37 4.25 3.37 -8.86
C ILE A 37 5.09 2.23 -9.44
N PRO A 38 5.65 2.40 -10.64
CA PRO A 38 6.40 1.32 -11.28
C PRO A 38 7.61 0.93 -10.44
N GLY A 39 7.93 -0.35 -10.49
CA GLY A 39 9.13 -0.85 -9.82
C GLY A 39 8.94 -1.12 -8.34
N THR A 40 7.73 -1.04 -7.83
CA THR A 40 7.49 -1.28 -6.41
C THR A 40 6.73 -2.56 -6.15
N ASP A 41 6.53 -3.39 -7.16
CA ASP A 41 5.78 -4.62 -7.00
C ASP A 41 6.51 -5.60 -6.09
N GLU A 42 5.74 -6.35 -5.35
CA GLU A 42 6.26 -7.33 -4.41
C GLU A 42 5.25 -8.44 -4.29
N GLU A 43 5.71 -9.68 -4.27
CA GLU A 43 4.81 -10.81 -4.08
C GLU A 43 4.78 -11.18 -2.62
N VAL A 44 3.60 -11.26 -2.05
CA VAL A 44 3.44 -11.59 -0.66
C VAL A 44 2.37 -12.64 -0.50
N ASP A 45 2.36 -13.31 0.64
CA ASP A 45 1.33 -14.25 0.95
C ASP A 45 0.05 -13.50 1.28
N GLU A 46 -1.08 -14.06 0.89
CA GLU A 46 -2.35 -13.40 1.19
C GLU A 46 -2.54 -13.16 2.68
N SER A 47 -1.97 -14.02 3.49
CA SER A 47 -2.10 -13.86 4.93
C SER A 47 -1.35 -12.65 5.45
N ALA A 48 -0.47 -12.08 4.64
CA ALA A 48 0.25 -10.88 5.05
C ALA A 48 -0.57 -9.61 4.85
N LEU A 49 -1.73 -9.73 4.22
CA LEU A 49 -2.59 -8.57 4.00
C LEU A 49 -3.47 -8.34 5.21
N ASP A 50 -3.80 -7.08 5.48
CA ASP A 50 -4.67 -6.78 6.60
C ASP A 50 -6.13 -7.02 6.18
N SER A 51 -7.07 -6.68 7.05
CA SER A 51 -8.48 -6.94 6.79
C SER A 51 -8.99 -6.15 5.59
N GLU A 52 -8.29 -5.12 5.18
CA GLU A 52 -8.67 -4.34 4.02
C GLU A 52 -7.86 -4.70 2.79
N GLY A 53 -7.06 -5.74 2.86
CA GLY A 53 -6.30 -6.19 1.72
C GLY A 53 -5.03 -5.41 1.45
N ARG A 54 -4.54 -4.67 2.44
CA ARG A 54 -3.35 -3.87 2.27
C ARG A 54 -2.15 -4.55 2.92
N TYR A 55 -1.01 -4.35 2.34
CA TYR A 55 0.24 -4.92 2.85
C TYR A 55 1.13 -3.82 3.39
N ASP A 56 1.55 -3.95 4.62
CA ASP A 56 2.44 -3.00 5.26
C ASP A 56 3.82 -3.60 5.30
N PRO A 57 4.75 -3.15 4.45
CA PRO A 57 6.09 -3.74 4.41
C PRO A 57 6.88 -3.46 5.69
N GLU A 58 6.47 -2.46 6.44
CA GLU A 58 7.11 -2.19 7.72
C GLU A 58 6.02 -2.17 8.76
N PRO A 59 5.69 -3.32 9.33
CA PRO A 59 4.57 -3.40 10.25
C PRO A 59 4.69 -2.38 11.36
N GLN A 60 3.75 -1.52 11.41
CA GLN A 60 3.79 -0.49 12.43
C GLN A 60 3.59 -1.07 13.80
N SER A 61 2.85 -2.12 13.83
CA SER A 61 2.56 -2.71 15.11
C SER A 61 3.77 -3.22 15.79
N VAL A 62 4.80 -3.55 15.05
CA VAL A 62 6.01 -4.03 15.68
C VAL A 62 6.98 -2.95 15.85
N LYS A 63 6.63 -1.75 15.53
CA LYS A 63 7.50 -0.73 15.69
C LYS A 63 7.83 -0.61 17.10
N PRO A 64 9.00 -0.84 17.44
CA PRO A 64 9.35 -0.84 18.81
C PRO A 64 9.33 0.52 19.29
N PRO A 65 9.05 0.66 20.43
CA PRO A 65 9.20 1.87 21.05
C PRO A 65 10.62 2.14 21.04
N PRO A 66 10.91 3.20 20.82
CA PRO A 66 12.24 3.56 20.90
C PRO A 66 12.67 3.33 22.25
N ALA A 67 13.56 2.72 22.34
CA ALA A 67 14.03 2.34 23.63
C ALA A 67 14.12 3.47 24.55
#